data_3b92c59d4aaeac161b260920518fc1ac
#
_entry.id   3b92c59d4aaeac161b260920518fc1ac
#
_cell.length_a   1.000
_cell.length_b   1.000
_cell.length_c   1.000
_cell.angle_alpha   90.00
_cell.angle_beta   90.00
_cell.angle_gamma   90.00
#
_symmetry.space_group_name_H-M   'P 1'
#
loop_
_entity.id
_entity.type
_entity.pdbx_description
1 polymer ?
#
loop_
_entity_poly.entity_id
_entity_poly.type
_entity_poly.pdbx_seq_one_letter_code
_entity_poly.pdbx_strand_id
1 'polypeptide(L)'
;MKKILMKIYGIALLGIMTMSCSLEPVNFSQLAPDNSLNTESDLAAAVTGVYHEFRQGGWGAYNCSWGSLLTLQVGCTDEADCNWVWDQQLNYMWLPYDDTDHWESQFYTTFVPAITRITALLERMKRLLISAPVKRQYSAELRTIRAMFAYDLYDLYGTVPIIVDGDLATDSEKAMAWEPVRPTVDWYVNFLETELTEVQENLKTQDKLLPTEWGRVTVGVAQMYLLKLYMHEAGQETHYREGGEAAAAKWWKKAADLAEKMMQPGTPYGLMKDYMGIWEPDNKGNKEVIFAISCMPTGGLGNNFLAHTLPADYVSRKDVPLTCWGGFLGTWETYDSFAAGDKRRNGLVAEYWNGTKMVNRRTDKISGKSAPFPMKYPENSTTNGNWDSSDYVLERFADVILSRAEALNELNGPTDEVKSLIHQVRARAFDNYAGSANEKAVNDINDKDAMRQHILNERLWEFYWEGKRRPDLIRNGSLISNAQARGKTFAEDKHILYCIPQSVRYESPTIAQNPGWD
;
A
#
# COMPACT_ATOMS: atom_id res chain seq x y z
N MET A 1 -69.64 -52.53 -7.65
CA MET A 1 -68.20 -52.73 -7.38
C MET A 1 -67.31 -51.81 -8.24
N LYS A 2 -67.44 -51.67 -9.58
CA LYS A 2 -66.56 -50.81 -10.41
C LYS A 2 -66.56 -49.36 -10.03
N LYS A 3 -67.68 -48.74 -9.56
CA LYS A 3 -67.76 -47.35 -9.16
C LYS A 3 -67.12 -47.03 -7.79
N ILE A 4 -66.99 -48.04 -6.91
CA ILE A 4 -66.35 -47.89 -5.61
C ILE A 4 -64.82 -48.00 -5.77
N LEU A 5 -64.34 -48.91 -6.62
CA LEU A 5 -62.90 -49.02 -6.94
C LEU A 5 -62.36 -47.73 -7.59
N MET A 6 -63.10 -47.12 -8.52
CA MET A 6 -62.70 -45.84 -9.16
C MET A 6 -62.59 -44.66 -8.19
N LYS A 7 -63.43 -44.62 -7.12
CA LYS A 7 -63.34 -43.59 -6.10
C LYS A 7 -62.14 -43.82 -5.15
N ILE A 8 -61.79 -45.08 -4.86
CA ILE A 8 -60.60 -45.40 -4.02
C ILE A 8 -59.30 -45.11 -4.79
N TYR A 9 -59.23 -45.39 -6.09
CA TYR A 9 -58.09 -45.01 -6.92
C TYR A 9 -57.94 -43.50 -7.09
N GLY A 10 -59.06 -42.75 -7.16
CA GLY A 10 -59.03 -41.28 -7.24
C GLY A 10 -58.52 -40.60 -5.95
N ILE A 11 -58.88 -41.16 -4.76
CA ILE A 11 -58.44 -40.66 -3.47
C ILE A 11 -56.97 -41.04 -3.20
N ALA A 12 -56.52 -42.24 -3.64
CA ALA A 12 -55.11 -42.64 -3.54
C ALA A 12 -54.19 -41.81 -4.47
N LEU A 13 -54.65 -41.44 -5.66
CA LEU A 13 -53.89 -40.54 -6.57
C LEU A 13 -53.82 -39.09 -6.06
N LEU A 14 -54.87 -38.59 -5.36
CA LEU A 14 -54.83 -37.25 -4.73
C LEU A 14 -53.93 -37.23 -3.49
N GLY A 15 -53.80 -38.33 -2.75
CA GLY A 15 -52.91 -38.45 -1.59
C GLY A 15 -51.41 -38.50 -1.94
N ILE A 16 -51.07 -38.91 -3.14
CA ILE A 16 -49.67 -38.98 -3.62
C ILE A 16 -49.18 -37.61 -4.13
N MET A 17 -50.08 -36.71 -4.50
CA MET A 17 -49.73 -35.34 -4.98
C MET A 17 -49.43 -34.32 -3.86
N THR A 18 -49.60 -34.71 -2.59
CA THR A 18 -49.33 -33.79 -1.47
C THR A 18 -48.00 -34.06 -0.76
N MET A 19 -47.22 -35.05 -1.20
CA MET A 19 -45.82 -35.19 -0.84
C MET A 19 -44.94 -34.53 -1.92
N SER A 20 -45.15 -33.24 -2.16
CA SER A 20 -44.14 -32.41 -2.79
C SER A 20 -43.06 -32.18 -1.73
N CYS A 21 -42.02 -32.99 -1.74
CA CYS A 21 -40.74 -32.54 -1.23
C CYS A 21 -40.44 -31.22 -1.93
N SER A 22 -40.30 -30.12 -1.20
CA SER A 22 -39.71 -28.91 -1.70
C SER A 22 -38.24 -29.24 -2.01
N LEU A 23 -38.00 -29.76 -3.20
CA LEU A 23 -36.69 -29.72 -3.82
C LEU A 23 -36.45 -28.26 -4.18
N GLU A 24 -35.95 -27.48 -3.23
CA GLU A 24 -35.26 -26.27 -3.59
C GLU A 24 -34.12 -26.70 -4.51
N PRO A 25 -34.09 -26.25 -5.78
CA PRO A 25 -32.99 -26.61 -6.66
C PRO A 25 -31.71 -25.98 -6.07
N VAL A 26 -30.88 -26.79 -5.47
CA VAL A 26 -29.52 -26.37 -5.12
C VAL A 26 -28.82 -26.15 -6.45
N ASN A 27 -28.69 -24.89 -6.80
CA ASN A 27 -28.04 -24.48 -8.03
C ASN A 27 -26.53 -24.61 -7.86
N PHE A 28 -25.99 -25.80 -8.16
CA PHE A 28 -24.56 -26.10 -8.07
C PHE A 28 -23.68 -25.27 -9.02
N SER A 29 -24.28 -24.50 -9.93
CA SER A 29 -23.56 -23.62 -10.86
C SER A 29 -23.37 -22.20 -10.35
N GLN A 30 -24.01 -21.81 -9.24
CA GLN A 30 -23.79 -20.55 -8.55
C GLN A 30 -23.40 -20.83 -7.11
N LEU A 31 -22.18 -20.43 -6.73
CA LEU A 31 -21.74 -20.39 -5.34
C LEU A 31 -22.62 -19.37 -4.60
N ALA A 32 -23.71 -19.86 -4.00
CA ALA A 32 -24.51 -19.02 -3.10
C ALA A 32 -23.69 -18.79 -1.82
N PRO A 33 -23.76 -17.58 -1.23
CA PRO A 33 -22.99 -17.24 -0.03
C PRO A 33 -23.11 -18.23 1.12
N ASP A 34 -24.28 -18.88 1.26
CA ASP A 34 -24.57 -19.81 2.35
C ASP A 34 -24.07 -21.26 2.08
N ASN A 35 -23.72 -21.59 0.83
CA ASN A 35 -23.29 -22.95 0.43
C ASN A 35 -21.81 -23.05 0.10
N SER A 36 -21.06 -21.94 0.08
CA SER A 36 -19.71 -21.89 -0.44
C SER A 36 -18.61 -21.90 0.63
N LEU A 37 -18.97 -21.85 1.91
CA LEU A 37 -18.01 -21.75 3.00
C LEU A 37 -18.36 -22.77 4.09
N ASN A 38 -17.89 -24.01 3.97
CA ASN A 38 -18.23 -25.10 4.88
C ASN A 38 -17.01 -25.83 5.44
N THR A 39 -15.89 -25.81 4.73
CA THR A 39 -14.68 -26.56 5.10
C THR A 39 -13.50 -25.64 5.34
N GLU A 40 -12.43 -26.17 5.93
CA GLU A 40 -11.16 -25.46 6.06
C GLU A 40 -10.56 -25.09 4.70
N SER A 41 -10.73 -25.93 3.69
CA SER A 41 -10.30 -25.65 2.32
C SER A 41 -11.07 -24.48 1.70
N ASP A 42 -12.37 -24.41 1.93
CA ASP A 42 -13.20 -23.29 1.45
C ASP A 42 -12.76 -21.97 2.10
N LEU A 43 -12.49 -22.01 3.42
CA LEU A 43 -11.99 -20.86 4.14
C LEU A 43 -10.60 -20.43 3.63
N ALA A 44 -9.69 -21.38 3.40
CA ALA A 44 -8.36 -21.08 2.84
C ALA A 44 -8.47 -20.43 1.46
N ALA A 45 -9.38 -20.92 0.60
CA ALA A 45 -9.64 -20.31 -0.69
C ALA A 45 -10.23 -18.91 -0.57
N ALA A 46 -11.20 -18.69 0.33
CA ALA A 46 -11.80 -17.38 0.58
C ALA A 46 -10.76 -16.36 1.11
N VAL A 47 -9.91 -16.77 2.05
CA VAL A 47 -8.81 -15.93 2.56
C VAL A 47 -7.82 -15.60 1.43
N THR A 48 -7.47 -16.58 0.58
CA THR A 48 -6.62 -16.33 -0.60
C THR A 48 -7.27 -15.34 -1.56
N GLY A 49 -8.60 -15.41 -1.72
CA GLY A 49 -9.36 -14.42 -2.49
C GLY A 49 -9.24 -12.99 -1.95
N VAL A 50 -9.10 -12.82 -0.63
CA VAL A 50 -8.89 -11.49 -0.03
C VAL A 50 -7.52 -10.91 -0.40
N TYR A 51 -6.48 -11.72 -0.55
CA TYR A 51 -5.19 -11.24 -1.07
C TYR A 51 -5.28 -10.73 -2.51
N HIS A 52 -6.28 -11.18 -3.29
CA HIS A 52 -6.52 -10.63 -4.62
C HIS A 52 -7.03 -9.18 -4.58
N GLU A 53 -7.61 -8.70 -3.46
CA GLU A 53 -8.05 -7.31 -3.32
C GLU A 53 -6.90 -6.32 -3.54
N PHE A 54 -5.66 -6.65 -3.18
CA PHE A 54 -4.49 -5.81 -3.47
C PHE A 54 -4.28 -5.56 -4.98
N ARG A 55 -4.92 -6.34 -5.84
CA ARG A 55 -4.82 -6.26 -7.30
C ARG A 55 -6.08 -5.69 -7.96
N GLN A 56 -7.12 -5.39 -7.18
CA GLN A 56 -8.35 -4.78 -7.68
C GLN A 56 -8.12 -3.31 -8.06
N GLY A 57 -9.01 -2.78 -8.89
CA GLY A 57 -8.95 -1.40 -9.37
C GLY A 57 -8.00 -1.24 -10.58
N GLY A 58 -8.56 -1.04 -11.76
CA GLY A 58 -7.82 -0.78 -13.00
C GLY A 58 -6.73 -1.81 -13.29
N TRP A 59 -5.47 -1.38 -13.27
CA TRP A 59 -4.28 -2.21 -13.49
C TRP A 59 -3.64 -2.71 -12.20
N GLY A 60 -4.34 -2.60 -11.06
CA GLY A 60 -3.90 -3.03 -9.74
C GLY A 60 -3.61 -1.86 -8.80
N ALA A 61 -4.44 -1.75 -7.76
CA ALA A 61 -4.40 -0.59 -6.85
C ALA A 61 -3.13 -0.46 -6.02
N TYR A 62 -2.36 -1.52 -5.85
CA TYR A 62 -1.06 -1.48 -5.17
C TYR A 62 0.13 -1.65 -6.11
N ASN A 63 -0.08 -1.88 -7.39
CA ASN A 63 0.97 -1.92 -8.40
C ASN A 63 1.31 -0.51 -8.92
N CYS A 64 2.21 -0.41 -9.90
CA CYS A 64 2.48 0.82 -10.61
C CYS A 64 1.39 1.03 -11.68
N SER A 65 0.38 1.81 -11.36
CA SER A 65 -0.72 2.10 -12.29
C SER A 65 -1.43 3.40 -11.91
N TRP A 66 -2.35 3.85 -12.76
CA TRP A 66 -3.20 5.01 -12.46
C TRP A 66 -4.11 4.73 -11.25
N GLY A 67 -4.24 5.70 -10.35
CA GLY A 67 -5.05 5.57 -9.14
C GLY A 67 -4.56 4.52 -8.16
N SER A 68 -3.36 4.00 -8.37
CA SER A 68 -2.73 3.10 -7.42
C SER A 68 -2.18 3.86 -6.21
N LEU A 69 -2.03 3.16 -5.11
CA LEU A 69 -1.40 3.72 -3.91
C LEU A 69 -0.04 4.34 -4.24
N LEU A 70 0.79 3.66 -5.06
CA LEU A 70 2.09 4.20 -5.47
C LEU A 70 1.95 5.57 -6.13
N THR A 71 1.12 5.69 -7.17
CA THR A 71 1.01 6.94 -7.94
C THR A 71 0.36 8.06 -7.15
N LEU A 72 -0.60 7.74 -6.26
CA LEU A 72 -1.16 8.71 -5.32
C LEU A 72 -0.12 9.22 -4.31
N GLN A 73 0.86 8.39 -3.94
CA GLN A 73 1.89 8.75 -2.97
C GLN A 73 3.14 9.41 -3.58
N VAL A 74 3.43 9.18 -4.87
CA VAL A 74 4.60 9.78 -5.52
C VAL A 74 4.27 10.97 -6.41
N GLY A 75 3.12 10.96 -7.07
CA GLY A 75 2.78 11.85 -8.16
C GLY A 75 2.68 13.33 -7.79
N CYS A 76 2.38 13.64 -6.54
CA CYS A 76 2.31 15.00 -6.02
C CYS A 76 3.63 15.48 -5.39
N THR A 77 4.73 14.72 -5.50
CA THR A 77 5.98 14.97 -4.79
C THR A 77 7.11 15.45 -5.70
N ASP A 78 8.27 15.73 -5.11
CA ASP A 78 9.50 16.12 -5.80
C ASP A 78 10.21 14.96 -6.51
N GLU A 79 9.78 13.72 -6.29
CA GLU A 79 10.44 12.55 -6.90
C GLU A 79 9.84 12.10 -8.23
N ALA A 80 8.65 12.58 -8.60
CA ALA A 80 7.92 12.06 -9.75
C ALA A 80 7.38 13.13 -10.71
N ASP A 81 7.30 12.77 -11.98
CA ASP A 81 6.61 13.48 -13.05
C ASP A 81 5.89 12.46 -13.96
N CYS A 82 5.03 12.94 -14.84
CA CYS A 82 4.30 12.13 -15.81
C CYS A 82 4.34 12.71 -17.21
N ASN A 83 4.53 11.84 -18.20
CA ASN A 83 4.48 12.20 -19.62
C ASN A 83 3.06 12.30 -20.17
N TRP A 84 2.10 11.64 -19.52
CA TRP A 84 0.72 11.60 -19.99
C TRP A 84 -0.05 12.83 -19.55
N VAL A 85 -0.43 13.66 -20.50
CA VAL A 85 -1.20 14.89 -20.24
C VAL A 85 -2.60 14.64 -19.71
N TRP A 86 -3.12 13.43 -19.94
CA TRP A 86 -4.43 12.99 -19.47
C TRP A 86 -4.37 12.31 -18.10
N ASP A 87 -3.19 11.99 -17.59
CA ASP A 87 -3.02 11.47 -16.25
C ASP A 87 -2.93 12.65 -15.27
N GLN A 88 -4.08 13.05 -14.79
CA GLN A 88 -4.21 14.21 -13.92
C GLN A 88 -3.78 13.96 -12.48
N GLN A 89 -3.61 12.70 -12.05
CA GLN A 89 -3.20 12.37 -10.68
C GLN A 89 -1.87 13.02 -10.31
N LEU A 90 -0.92 12.96 -11.23
CA LEU A 90 0.41 13.55 -11.04
C LEU A 90 0.37 15.07 -11.11
N ASN A 91 -0.72 15.64 -11.59
CA ASN A 91 -0.95 17.07 -11.63
C ASN A 91 -1.97 17.54 -10.58
N TYR A 92 -2.51 16.64 -9.79
CA TYR A 92 -3.63 16.86 -8.89
C TYR A 92 -3.48 18.11 -8.00
N MET A 93 -2.35 18.29 -7.36
CA MET A 93 -2.05 19.50 -6.57
C MET A 93 -1.62 20.70 -7.40
N TRP A 94 -1.60 20.58 -8.73
CA TRP A 94 -0.99 21.58 -9.61
C TRP A 94 -1.97 22.20 -10.59
N LEU A 95 -3.21 21.77 -10.57
CA LEU A 95 -4.31 22.32 -11.36
C LEU A 95 -5.42 22.83 -10.43
N PRO A 96 -6.21 23.83 -10.84
CA PRO A 96 -7.45 24.17 -10.14
C PRO A 96 -8.40 22.98 -10.24
N TYR A 97 -8.61 22.31 -9.11
CA TYR A 97 -9.27 21.02 -9.03
C TYR A 97 -10.49 21.10 -8.13
N ASP A 98 -11.52 20.38 -8.48
CA ASP A 98 -12.73 20.22 -7.69
C ASP A 98 -12.87 18.77 -7.20
N ASP A 99 -14.01 18.40 -6.62
CA ASP A 99 -14.26 17.07 -6.09
C ASP A 99 -14.88 16.10 -7.11
N THR A 100 -14.86 16.45 -8.41
CA THR A 100 -15.31 15.52 -9.45
C THR A 100 -14.46 14.27 -9.46
N ASP A 101 -15.09 13.12 -9.73
CA ASP A 101 -14.40 11.82 -9.67
C ASP A 101 -13.29 11.73 -10.71
N HIS A 102 -12.09 11.53 -10.22
CA HIS A 102 -10.89 11.28 -10.99
C HIS A 102 -10.26 9.91 -10.61
N TRP A 103 -9.01 9.69 -11.00
CA TRP A 103 -8.35 8.42 -10.74
C TRP A 103 -8.17 8.10 -9.25
N GLU A 104 -8.02 9.10 -8.39
CA GLU A 104 -7.94 8.94 -6.93
C GLU A 104 -9.21 8.32 -6.35
N SER A 105 -10.37 8.55 -6.97
CA SER A 105 -11.62 7.96 -6.53
C SER A 105 -11.61 6.44 -6.58
N GLN A 106 -10.81 5.84 -7.47
CA GLN A 106 -10.72 4.39 -7.61
C GLN A 106 -10.20 3.70 -6.36
N PHE A 107 -9.22 4.29 -5.66
CA PHE A 107 -8.70 3.69 -4.43
C PHE A 107 -9.80 3.65 -3.35
N TYR A 108 -10.51 4.76 -3.18
CA TYR A 108 -11.63 4.84 -2.22
C TYR A 108 -12.72 3.82 -2.53
N THR A 109 -13.24 3.85 -3.77
CA THR A 109 -14.37 3.02 -4.19
C THR A 109 -14.04 1.53 -4.28
N THR A 110 -12.77 1.17 -4.36
CA THR A 110 -12.30 -0.23 -4.30
C THR A 110 -12.20 -0.73 -2.87
N PHE A 111 -11.60 0.04 -1.95
CA PHE A 111 -11.20 -0.48 -0.64
C PHE A 111 -12.20 -0.27 0.48
N VAL A 112 -13.09 0.74 0.41
CA VAL A 112 -14.19 0.84 1.38
C VAL A 112 -15.11 -0.39 1.30
N PRO A 113 -15.57 -0.85 0.10
CA PRO A 113 -16.31 -2.10 0.00
C PRO A 113 -15.48 -3.35 0.32
N ALA A 114 -14.16 -3.36 0.05
CA ALA A 114 -13.29 -4.48 0.39
C ALA A 114 -13.25 -4.71 1.91
N ILE A 115 -13.18 -3.66 2.71
CA ILE A 115 -13.27 -3.72 4.18
C ILE A 115 -14.57 -4.39 4.62
N THR A 116 -15.70 -4.03 3.99
CA THR A 116 -17.01 -4.64 4.27
C THR A 116 -17.02 -6.13 3.91
N ARG A 117 -16.48 -6.52 2.76
CA ARG A 117 -16.37 -7.93 2.34
C ARG A 117 -15.53 -8.75 3.33
N ILE A 118 -14.41 -8.20 3.80
CA ILE A 118 -13.55 -8.85 4.81
C ILE A 118 -14.30 -8.99 6.13
N THR A 119 -15.02 -7.96 6.56
CA THR A 119 -15.84 -8.00 7.78
C THR A 119 -16.93 -9.07 7.70
N ALA A 120 -17.62 -9.16 6.56
CA ALA A 120 -18.62 -10.21 6.33
C ALA A 120 -18.00 -11.63 6.36
N LEU A 121 -16.80 -11.81 5.79
CA LEU A 121 -16.10 -13.09 5.85
C LEU A 121 -15.70 -13.45 7.29
N LEU A 122 -15.21 -12.50 8.07
CA LEU A 122 -14.90 -12.68 9.49
C LEU A 122 -16.15 -13.11 10.29
N GLU A 123 -17.31 -12.52 10.02
CA GLU A 123 -18.57 -12.88 10.70
C GLU A 123 -19.02 -14.31 10.33
N ARG A 124 -19.02 -14.64 9.04
CA ARG A 124 -19.37 -15.98 8.56
C ARG A 124 -18.45 -17.05 9.12
N MET A 125 -17.15 -16.76 9.21
CA MET A 125 -16.16 -17.69 9.75
C MET A 125 -16.44 -18.12 11.18
N LYS A 126 -17.12 -17.31 12.01
CA LYS A 126 -17.48 -17.68 13.38
C LYS A 126 -18.34 -18.92 13.44
N ARG A 127 -19.21 -19.14 12.45
CA ARG A 127 -20.17 -20.25 12.37
C ARG A 127 -19.58 -21.55 11.84
N LEU A 128 -18.38 -21.51 11.24
CA LEU A 128 -17.76 -22.72 10.65
C LEU A 128 -17.35 -23.73 11.71
N LEU A 129 -17.52 -25.01 11.41
CA LEU A 129 -17.10 -26.13 12.28
C LEU A 129 -15.68 -26.59 11.89
N ILE A 130 -14.71 -25.71 12.08
CA ILE A 130 -13.29 -25.95 11.84
C ILE A 130 -12.46 -25.72 13.09
N SER A 131 -11.18 -26.13 13.07
CA SER A 131 -10.32 -26.04 14.24
C SER A 131 -10.11 -24.60 14.72
N ALA A 132 -10.12 -24.37 16.03
CA ALA A 132 -9.96 -23.04 16.61
C ALA A 132 -8.60 -22.37 16.28
N PRO A 133 -7.46 -23.10 16.22
CA PRO A 133 -6.20 -22.50 15.78
C PRO A 133 -6.24 -21.94 14.37
N VAL A 134 -6.84 -22.67 13.42
CA VAL A 134 -7.01 -22.23 12.03
C VAL A 134 -7.88 -20.99 11.94
N LYS A 135 -9.00 -20.97 12.67
CA LYS A 135 -9.86 -19.76 12.78
C LYS A 135 -9.07 -18.55 13.26
N ARG A 136 -8.29 -18.72 14.34
CA ARG A 136 -7.51 -17.61 14.91
C ARG A 136 -6.48 -17.07 13.91
N GLN A 137 -5.74 -17.97 13.24
CA GLN A 137 -4.75 -17.57 12.24
C GLN A 137 -5.40 -16.79 11.09
N TYR A 138 -6.43 -17.34 10.45
CA TYR A 138 -7.09 -16.67 9.31
C TYR A 138 -7.84 -15.40 9.74
N SER A 139 -8.41 -15.38 10.95
CA SER A 139 -8.97 -14.15 11.50
C SER A 139 -7.92 -13.06 11.65
N ALA A 140 -6.74 -13.41 12.14
CA ALA A 140 -5.64 -12.46 12.27
C ALA A 140 -5.15 -11.95 10.91
N GLU A 141 -5.02 -12.81 9.90
CA GLU A 141 -4.68 -12.39 8.54
C GLU A 141 -5.73 -11.42 7.95
N LEU A 142 -7.00 -11.77 8.02
CA LEU A 142 -8.11 -10.95 7.53
C LEU A 142 -8.20 -9.59 8.22
N ARG A 143 -8.08 -9.57 9.55
CA ARG A 143 -8.08 -8.34 10.36
C ARG A 143 -6.88 -7.46 9.99
N THR A 144 -5.71 -8.05 9.78
CA THR A 144 -4.51 -7.31 9.34
C THR A 144 -4.74 -6.65 7.98
N ILE A 145 -5.23 -7.39 6.98
CA ILE A 145 -5.49 -6.84 5.64
C ILE A 145 -6.57 -5.74 5.71
N ARG A 146 -7.62 -5.94 6.51
CA ARG A 146 -8.66 -4.93 6.76
C ARG A 146 -8.07 -3.65 7.33
N ALA A 147 -7.19 -3.78 8.32
CA ALA A 147 -6.51 -2.64 8.94
C ALA A 147 -5.52 -1.95 7.98
N MET A 148 -4.84 -2.71 7.10
CA MET A 148 -3.99 -2.14 6.05
C MET A 148 -4.80 -1.25 5.11
N PHE A 149 -5.91 -1.73 4.59
CA PHE A 149 -6.78 -0.95 3.70
C PHE A 149 -7.37 0.27 4.42
N ALA A 150 -7.79 0.11 5.67
CA ALA A 150 -8.30 1.22 6.46
C ALA A 150 -7.22 2.28 6.73
N TYR A 151 -5.98 1.87 7.02
CA TYR A 151 -4.86 2.80 7.19
C TYR A 151 -4.55 3.58 5.90
N ASP A 152 -4.45 2.90 4.76
CA ASP A 152 -4.13 3.56 3.49
C ASP A 152 -5.25 4.53 3.07
N LEU A 153 -6.52 4.20 3.33
CA LEU A 153 -7.64 5.14 3.18
C LEU A 153 -7.52 6.33 4.13
N TYR A 154 -7.11 6.11 5.38
CA TYR A 154 -6.93 7.15 6.38
C TYR A 154 -5.81 8.13 5.99
N ASP A 155 -4.69 7.62 5.51
CA ASP A 155 -3.56 8.45 5.04
C ASP A 155 -3.94 9.30 3.82
N LEU A 156 -4.75 8.74 2.90
CA LEU A 156 -5.12 9.45 1.68
C LEU A 156 -6.32 10.41 1.86
N TYR A 157 -7.37 10.00 2.57
CA TYR A 157 -8.66 10.72 2.61
C TYR A 157 -9.07 11.18 4.02
N GLY A 158 -8.27 10.90 5.04
CA GLY A 158 -8.67 11.07 6.44
C GLY A 158 -9.65 9.99 6.88
N THR A 159 -10.43 10.24 7.92
CA THR A 159 -11.41 9.26 8.38
C THR A 159 -12.49 9.05 7.34
N VAL A 160 -12.77 7.79 6.99
CA VAL A 160 -13.81 7.41 6.03
C VAL A 160 -14.80 6.46 6.69
N PRO A 161 -16.09 6.47 6.30
CA PRO A 161 -17.05 5.50 6.82
C PRO A 161 -16.65 4.08 6.38
N ILE A 162 -16.42 3.19 7.36
CA ILE A 162 -16.08 1.78 7.13
C ILE A 162 -16.99 0.89 7.96
N ILE A 163 -17.44 -0.22 7.38
CA ILE A 163 -18.24 -1.22 8.07
C ILE A 163 -17.32 -2.29 8.67
N VAL A 164 -17.16 -2.24 9.99
CA VAL A 164 -16.37 -3.21 10.77
C VAL A 164 -17.23 -4.04 11.73
N ASP A 165 -18.53 -3.74 11.80
CA ASP A 165 -19.54 -4.51 12.50
C ASP A 165 -20.00 -5.69 11.63
N GLY A 166 -19.90 -6.92 12.16
CA GLY A 166 -20.22 -8.13 11.43
C GLY A 166 -21.71 -8.29 11.11
N ASP A 167 -22.58 -7.86 12.01
CA ASP A 167 -24.02 -7.88 11.79
C ASP A 167 -24.40 -6.93 10.66
N LEU A 168 -23.88 -5.71 10.68
CA LEU A 168 -24.10 -4.73 9.63
C LEU A 168 -23.55 -5.20 8.28
N ALA A 169 -22.41 -5.89 8.28
CA ALA A 169 -21.77 -6.38 7.06
C ALA A 169 -22.50 -7.60 6.42
N THR A 170 -23.35 -8.30 7.20
CA THR A 170 -24.01 -9.55 6.73
C THR A 170 -25.53 -9.47 6.64
N ASP A 171 -26.14 -8.42 7.16
CA ASP A 171 -27.58 -8.18 7.14
C ASP A 171 -27.92 -7.07 6.15
N SER A 172 -28.59 -7.44 5.04
CA SER A 172 -28.94 -6.50 3.97
C SER A 172 -29.94 -5.42 4.40
N GLU A 173 -30.85 -5.73 5.36
CA GLU A 173 -31.82 -4.75 5.83
C GLU A 173 -31.12 -3.70 6.69
N LYS A 174 -30.22 -4.12 7.58
CA LYS A 174 -29.40 -3.20 8.37
C LYS A 174 -28.47 -2.37 7.48
N ALA A 175 -27.85 -2.99 6.49
CA ALA A 175 -26.97 -2.29 5.56
C ALA A 175 -27.71 -1.21 4.74
N MET A 176 -28.94 -1.49 4.29
CA MET A 176 -29.78 -0.51 3.60
C MET A 176 -30.27 0.62 4.51
N ALA A 177 -30.44 0.36 5.79
CA ALA A 177 -30.85 1.36 6.78
C ALA A 177 -29.66 2.16 7.36
N TRP A 178 -28.44 1.76 7.05
CA TRP A 178 -27.25 2.43 7.58
C TRP A 178 -27.00 3.76 6.87
N GLU A 179 -26.90 4.81 7.66
CA GLU A 179 -26.51 6.15 7.20
C GLU A 179 -25.01 6.34 7.49
N PRO A 180 -24.13 6.30 6.47
CA PRO A 180 -22.71 6.43 6.65
C PRO A 180 -22.32 7.85 7.09
N VAL A 181 -21.62 7.96 8.19
CA VAL A 181 -21.00 9.20 8.66
C VAL A 181 -19.50 8.97 8.89
N ARG A 182 -18.71 10.01 8.72
CA ARG A 182 -17.27 9.92 9.01
C ARG A 182 -17.05 9.73 10.50
N PRO A 183 -16.32 8.70 10.94
CA PRO A 183 -15.98 8.51 12.32
C PRO A 183 -15.00 9.60 12.82
N THR A 184 -14.91 9.78 14.13
CA THR A 184 -13.89 10.66 14.72
C THR A 184 -12.49 10.08 14.49
N VAL A 185 -11.48 10.96 14.52
CA VAL A 185 -10.06 10.55 14.43
C VAL A 185 -9.72 9.58 15.56
N ASP A 186 -10.15 9.88 16.81
CA ASP A 186 -9.89 9.01 17.96
C ASP A 186 -10.45 7.60 17.78
N TRP A 187 -11.66 7.49 17.23
CA TRP A 187 -12.25 6.18 16.94
C TRP A 187 -11.42 5.43 15.90
N TYR A 188 -11.05 6.12 14.82
CA TYR A 188 -10.34 5.51 13.69
C TYR A 188 -8.95 5.02 14.09
N VAL A 189 -8.20 5.87 14.79
CA VAL A 189 -6.86 5.56 15.31
C VAL A 189 -6.91 4.42 16.32
N ASN A 190 -7.88 4.46 17.26
CA ASN A 190 -8.06 3.37 18.22
C ASN A 190 -8.44 2.04 17.55
N PHE A 191 -9.29 2.08 16.52
CA PHE A 191 -9.61 0.90 15.72
C PHE A 191 -8.35 0.30 15.09
N LEU A 192 -7.56 1.10 14.40
CA LEU A 192 -6.33 0.64 13.76
C LEU A 192 -5.30 0.12 14.77
N GLU A 193 -5.08 0.83 15.86
CA GLU A 193 -4.14 0.43 16.91
C GLU A 193 -4.56 -0.90 17.54
N THR A 194 -5.85 -1.05 17.86
CA THR A 194 -6.39 -2.28 18.44
C THR A 194 -6.25 -3.47 17.47
N GLU A 195 -6.72 -3.31 16.25
CA GLU A 195 -6.64 -4.38 15.24
C GLU A 195 -5.19 -4.86 15.05
N LEU A 196 -4.27 -3.93 14.77
CA LEU A 196 -2.87 -4.25 14.48
C LEU A 196 -2.07 -4.74 15.70
N THR A 197 -2.53 -4.46 16.91
CA THR A 197 -1.92 -4.97 18.13
C THR A 197 -2.36 -6.39 18.44
N GLU A 198 -3.67 -6.64 18.45
CA GLU A 198 -4.24 -7.93 18.86
C GLU A 198 -3.93 -9.08 17.90
N VAL A 199 -3.86 -8.79 16.59
CA VAL A 199 -3.60 -9.84 15.59
C VAL A 199 -2.22 -10.47 15.72
N GLN A 200 -1.24 -9.78 16.32
CA GLN A 200 0.15 -10.24 16.41
C GLN A 200 0.30 -11.58 17.13
N GLU A 201 -0.57 -11.89 18.09
CA GLU A 201 -0.54 -13.16 18.85
C GLU A 201 -0.85 -14.40 17.98
N ASN A 202 -1.59 -14.21 16.87
CA ASN A 202 -2.09 -15.29 16.04
C ASN A 202 -1.51 -15.29 14.61
N LEU A 203 -0.67 -14.32 14.27
CA LEU A 203 0.07 -14.29 13.01
C LEU A 203 1.37 -15.10 13.10
N LYS A 204 1.79 -15.65 11.98
CA LYS A 204 3.14 -16.23 11.86
C LYS A 204 4.20 -15.13 11.77
N THR A 205 5.39 -15.40 12.25
CA THR A 205 6.59 -14.63 11.88
C THR A 205 7.08 -15.05 10.49
N GLN A 206 7.82 -14.19 9.82
CA GLN A 206 8.24 -14.45 8.43
C GLN A 206 9.08 -15.72 8.28
N ASP A 207 9.94 -16.03 9.23
CA ASP A 207 10.76 -17.25 9.28
C ASP A 207 9.96 -18.53 9.50
N LYS A 208 8.69 -18.43 9.83
CA LYS A 208 7.76 -19.56 10.00
C LYS A 208 6.81 -19.75 8.81
N LEU A 209 6.89 -18.90 7.79
CA LEU A 209 6.14 -19.10 6.57
C LEU A 209 6.73 -20.29 5.77
N LEU A 210 5.86 -21.10 5.21
CA LEU A 210 6.27 -22.07 4.19
C LEU A 210 6.58 -21.31 2.88
N PRO A 211 7.41 -21.86 1.99
CA PRO A 211 7.66 -21.24 0.67
C PRO A 211 6.38 -20.92 -0.12
N THR A 212 5.33 -21.74 0.03
CA THR A 212 4.01 -21.54 -0.58
C THR A 212 3.16 -20.47 0.10
N GLU A 213 3.58 -19.98 1.25
CA GLU A 213 2.88 -18.95 2.03
C GLU A 213 3.56 -17.58 1.88
N TRP A 214 4.61 -17.49 1.08
CA TRP A 214 5.26 -16.20 0.79
C TRP A 214 4.25 -15.20 0.22
N GLY A 215 4.30 -13.95 0.69
CA GLY A 215 3.31 -12.92 0.37
C GLY A 215 2.10 -12.88 1.32
N ARG A 216 2.00 -13.81 2.29
CA ARG A 216 1.01 -13.67 3.36
C ARG A 216 1.43 -12.65 4.40
N VAL A 217 0.45 -11.99 5.01
CA VAL A 217 0.70 -11.06 6.11
C VAL A 217 1.23 -11.77 7.35
N THR A 218 2.20 -11.15 8.00
CA THR A 218 2.92 -11.67 9.15
C THR A 218 2.86 -10.71 10.33
N VAL A 219 3.40 -11.11 11.47
CA VAL A 219 3.61 -10.20 12.62
C VAL A 219 4.33 -8.92 12.18
N GLY A 220 5.35 -9.03 11.34
CA GLY A 220 6.10 -7.86 10.85
C GLY A 220 5.27 -6.92 10.00
N VAL A 221 4.30 -7.44 9.22
CA VAL A 221 3.37 -6.60 8.46
C VAL A 221 2.45 -5.80 9.39
N ALA A 222 1.87 -6.46 10.39
CA ALA A 222 1.03 -5.79 11.39
C ALA A 222 1.82 -4.72 12.16
N GLN A 223 3.06 -5.02 12.55
CA GLN A 223 3.95 -4.08 13.22
C GLN A 223 4.34 -2.90 12.31
N MET A 224 4.59 -3.15 11.03
CA MET A 224 4.92 -2.08 10.08
C MET A 224 3.77 -1.09 9.88
N TYR A 225 2.54 -1.58 9.72
CA TYR A 225 1.38 -0.70 9.62
C TYR A 225 1.06 0.04 10.93
N LEU A 226 1.32 -0.59 12.07
CA LEU A 226 1.23 0.08 13.38
C LEU A 226 2.32 1.17 13.52
N LEU A 227 3.54 0.92 13.03
CA LEU A 227 4.61 1.91 12.99
C LEU A 227 4.23 3.10 12.08
N LYS A 228 3.70 2.83 10.88
CA LYS A 228 3.19 3.86 9.97
C LYS A 228 2.11 4.71 10.66
N LEU A 229 1.17 4.09 11.38
CA LEU A 229 0.14 4.80 12.14
C LEU A 229 0.75 5.74 13.18
N TYR A 230 1.70 5.26 13.97
CA TYR A 230 2.34 6.09 15.00
C TYR A 230 3.13 7.25 14.40
N MET A 231 3.88 7.02 13.30
CA MET A 231 4.58 8.06 12.57
C MET A 231 3.61 9.09 11.97
N HIS A 232 2.50 8.63 11.38
CA HIS A 232 1.45 9.49 10.84
C HIS A 232 0.85 10.39 11.92
N GLU A 233 0.40 9.80 13.03
CA GLU A 233 -0.20 10.54 14.15
C GLU A 233 0.78 11.55 14.76
N ALA A 234 2.05 11.20 14.86
CA ALA A 234 3.09 12.13 15.34
C ALA A 234 3.20 13.37 14.44
N GLY A 235 3.24 13.18 13.12
CA GLY A 235 3.26 14.29 12.16
C GLY A 235 1.97 15.12 12.19
N GLN A 236 0.80 14.47 12.29
CA GLN A 236 -0.49 15.14 12.38
C GLN A 236 -0.58 16.04 13.63
N GLU A 237 -0.16 15.55 14.79
CA GLU A 237 -0.13 16.35 16.02
C GLU A 237 0.87 17.51 15.93
N THR A 238 2.05 17.27 15.32
CA THR A 238 3.08 18.30 15.22
C THR A 238 2.65 19.48 14.33
N HIS A 239 1.99 19.22 13.19
CA HIS A 239 1.84 20.21 12.14
C HIS A 239 0.39 20.60 11.81
N TYR A 240 -0.60 19.76 12.13
CA TYR A 240 -1.97 19.93 11.62
C TYR A 240 -3.05 19.90 12.71
N ARG A 241 -2.68 19.65 13.97
CA ARG A 241 -3.61 19.65 15.11
C ARG A 241 -3.11 20.61 16.19
N GLU A 242 -4.00 21.01 17.10
CA GLU A 242 -3.71 21.98 18.16
C GLU A 242 -2.71 21.45 19.21
N GLY A 243 -2.51 20.14 19.31
CA GLY A 243 -1.66 19.51 20.32
C GLY A 243 -0.16 19.78 20.16
N GLY A 244 0.30 20.07 18.96
CA GLY A 244 1.68 20.41 18.64
C GLY A 244 2.70 19.33 19.08
N GLU A 245 3.97 19.73 19.23
CA GLU A 245 5.08 18.82 19.59
C GLU A 245 4.83 18.07 20.92
N ALA A 246 4.15 18.71 21.90
CA ALA A 246 3.87 18.09 23.19
C ALA A 246 2.93 16.88 23.08
N ALA A 247 1.90 16.98 22.24
CA ALA A 247 0.99 15.86 21.96
C ALA A 247 1.63 14.82 21.04
N ALA A 248 2.51 15.24 20.12
CA ALA A 248 3.23 14.35 19.23
C ALA A 248 4.24 13.45 19.95
N ALA A 249 4.81 13.89 21.06
CA ALA A 249 5.86 13.16 21.80
C ALA A 249 5.45 11.72 22.17
N LYS A 250 4.18 11.50 22.55
CA LYS A 250 3.68 10.15 22.85
C LYS A 250 3.72 9.22 21.64
N TRP A 251 3.45 9.76 20.44
CA TRP A 251 3.43 9.00 19.19
C TRP A 251 4.83 8.71 18.69
N TRP A 252 5.74 9.70 18.77
CA TRP A 252 7.16 9.50 18.48
C TRP A 252 7.75 8.42 19.39
N LYS A 253 7.39 8.43 20.69
CA LYS A 253 7.85 7.39 21.61
C LYS A 253 7.30 6.00 21.23
N LYS A 254 6.01 5.87 20.93
CA LYS A 254 5.43 4.60 20.47
C LYS A 254 6.13 4.11 19.20
N ALA A 255 6.40 4.99 18.25
CA ALA A 255 7.11 4.65 17.02
C ALA A 255 8.54 4.17 17.30
N ALA A 256 9.31 4.88 18.12
CA ALA A 256 10.67 4.50 18.49
C ALA A 256 10.71 3.15 19.21
N ASP A 257 9.83 2.92 20.19
CA ASP A 257 9.77 1.68 20.97
C ASP A 257 9.36 0.49 20.07
N LEU A 258 8.40 0.68 19.16
CA LEU A 258 7.97 -0.38 18.24
C LEU A 258 9.07 -0.72 17.23
N ALA A 259 9.71 0.28 16.65
CA ALA A 259 10.81 0.06 15.72
C ALA A 259 11.98 -0.65 16.42
N GLU A 260 12.31 -0.28 17.68
CA GLU A 260 13.28 -1.02 18.48
C GLU A 260 12.91 -2.50 18.65
N LYS A 261 11.66 -2.79 18.99
CA LYS A 261 11.14 -4.16 19.09
C LYS A 261 11.34 -4.94 17.78
N MET A 262 11.07 -4.31 16.63
CA MET A 262 11.24 -4.93 15.32
C MET A 262 12.71 -5.16 14.94
N MET A 263 13.63 -4.44 15.56
CA MET A 263 15.09 -4.52 15.33
C MET A 263 15.83 -5.42 16.35
N GLN A 264 15.14 -6.04 17.30
CA GLN A 264 15.77 -6.88 18.32
C GLN A 264 16.53 -8.08 17.73
N PRO A 265 17.60 -8.56 18.38
CA PRO A 265 18.28 -9.77 17.96
C PRO A 265 17.32 -10.95 17.81
N GLY A 266 17.43 -11.67 16.70
CA GLY A 266 16.51 -12.76 16.34
C GLY A 266 15.34 -12.34 15.47
N THR A 267 15.22 -11.07 15.11
CA THR A 267 14.28 -10.65 14.06
C THR A 267 14.57 -11.40 12.74
N PRO A 268 13.53 -11.79 11.98
CA PRO A 268 13.74 -12.42 10.67
C PRO A 268 14.20 -11.42 9.60
N TYR A 269 14.26 -10.13 9.93
CA TYR A 269 14.56 -9.05 9.01
C TYR A 269 15.99 -8.53 9.12
N GLY A 270 16.50 -7.97 8.03
CA GLY A 270 17.81 -7.32 7.99
C GLY A 270 18.07 -6.66 6.65
N LEU A 271 18.98 -5.70 6.61
CA LEU A 271 19.33 -5.03 5.36
C LEU A 271 20.02 -5.99 4.38
N MET A 272 19.70 -5.89 3.11
CA MET A 272 20.47 -6.48 2.02
C MET A 272 21.78 -5.71 1.85
N LYS A 273 22.86 -6.44 1.59
CA LYS A 273 24.17 -5.84 1.33
C LYS A 273 24.18 -5.01 0.04
N ASP A 274 23.56 -5.55 -1.00
CA ASP A 274 23.35 -4.86 -2.26
C ASP A 274 21.94 -4.27 -2.30
N TYR A 275 21.85 -2.94 -2.46
CA TYR A 275 20.58 -2.23 -2.55
C TYR A 275 19.74 -2.71 -3.73
N MET A 276 20.34 -2.88 -4.92
CA MET A 276 19.59 -3.30 -6.10
C MET A 276 19.12 -4.76 -6.02
N GLY A 277 19.78 -5.57 -5.19
CA GLY A 277 19.37 -6.96 -4.92
C GLY A 277 18.00 -7.11 -4.26
N ILE A 278 17.42 -6.03 -3.70
CA ILE A 278 16.05 -6.04 -3.17
C ILE A 278 15.02 -6.26 -4.29
N TRP A 279 15.32 -5.80 -5.49
CA TRP A 279 14.42 -5.70 -6.64
C TRP A 279 14.68 -6.76 -7.72
N GLU A 280 15.69 -7.61 -7.51
CA GLU A 280 16.04 -8.66 -8.47
C GLU A 280 14.84 -9.60 -8.72
N PRO A 281 14.79 -10.27 -9.89
CA PRO A 281 13.66 -11.11 -10.28
C PRO A 281 13.28 -12.20 -9.28
N ASP A 282 14.26 -12.71 -8.54
CA ASP A 282 14.07 -13.73 -7.50
C ASP A 282 14.18 -13.11 -6.10
N ASN A 283 13.36 -12.09 -5.86
CA ASN A 283 13.35 -11.40 -4.56
C ASN A 283 12.48 -12.09 -3.50
N LYS A 284 11.91 -13.24 -3.80
CA LYS A 284 11.14 -14.06 -2.84
C LYS A 284 12.06 -14.57 -1.71
N GLY A 285 11.59 -14.42 -0.46
CA GLY A 285 12.38 -14.79 0.71
C GLY A 285 13.49 -13.80 1.08
N ASN A 286 13.55 -12.64 0.41
CA ASN A 286 14.49 -11.58 0.73
C ASN A 286 14.28 -11.08 2.17
N LYS A 287 15.35 -11.10 2.97
CA LYS A 287 15.30 -10.74 4.40
C LYS A 287 14.99 -9.26 4.67
N GLU A 288 15.12 -8.39 3.70
CA GLU A 288 14.79 -6.97 3.87
C GLU A 288 13.31 -6.70 3.62
N VAL A 289 12.63 -7.54 2.82
CA VAL A 289 11.21 -7.40 2.50
C VAL A 289 10.36 -7.83 3.68
N ILE A 290 9.54 -6.91 4.21
CA ILE A 290 8.53 -7.20 5.23
C ILE A 290 7.22 -7.62 4.58
N PHE A 291 6.82 -6.93 3.50
CA PHE A 291 5.64 -7.26 2.73
C PHE A 291 5.82 -6.97 1.25
N ALA A 292 5.44 -7.93 0.43
CA ALA A 292 5.39 -7.78 -1.02
C ALA A 292 4.16 -8.50 -1.58
N ILE A 293 3.62 -7.95 -2.67
CA ILE A 293 2.60 -8.64 -3.46
C ILE A 293 3.31 -9.64 -4.35
N SER A 294 3.04 -10.92 -4.13
CA SER A 294 3.67 -12.00 -4.89
C SER A 294 3.22 -12.01 -6.34
N CYS A 295 4.15 -11.89 -7.27
CA CYS A 295 3.90 -11.70 -8.69
C CYS A 295 4.19 -12.93 -9.54
N MET A 296 3.46 -13.05 -10.66
CA MET A 296 3.64 -14.03 -11.72
C MET A 296 3.61 -13.32 -13.07
N PRO A 297 4.37 -13.74 -14.10
CA PRO A 297 4.46 -13.04 -15.39
C PRO A 297 3.21 -13.28 -16.25
N THR A 298 2.04 -12.99 -15.70
CA THR A 298 0.72 -13.26 -16.31
C THR A 298 -0.17 -12.05 -16.12
N GLY A 299 -1.06 -11.79 -17.05
CA GLY A 299 -1.98 -10.65 -17.04
C GLY A 299 -2.74 -10.50 -15.72
N GLY A 300 -2.64 -9.32 -15.12
CA GLY A 300 -3.27 -8.99 -13.84
C GLY A 300 -2.59 -9.58 -12.60
N LEU A 301 -1.62 -10.48 -12.73
CA LEU A 301 -0.92 -11.12 -11.61
C LEU A 301 0.57 -10.76 -11.54
N GLY A 302 1.10 -10.04 -12.50
CA GLY A 302 2.50 -9.65 -12.56
C GLY A 302 2.79 -8.27 -11.94
N ASN A 303 4.08 -7.98 -11.85
CA ASN A 303 4.60 -6.64 -11.63
C ASN A 303 4.59 -5.88 -12.97
N ASN A 304 3.99 -4.70 -13.00
CA ASN A 304 3.85 -3.88 -14.20
C ASN A 304 4.68 -2.59 -14.14
N PHE A 305 5.61 -2.49 -13.20
CA PHE A 305 6.38 -1.28 -12.97
C PHE A 305 7.14 -0.84 -14.24
N LEU A 306 7.86 -1.76 -14.86
CA LEU A 306 8.64 -1.46 -16.06
C LEU A 306 7.78 -0.98 -17.23
N ALA A 307 6.60 -1.57 -17.43
CA ALA A 307 5.73 -1.16 -18.53
C ALA A 307 5.31 0.32 -18.43
N HIS A 308 5.12 0.83 -17.20
CA HIS A 308 4.71 2.22 -16.98
C HIS A 308 5.88 3.21 -16.99
N THR A 309 7.10 2.76 -16.70
CA THR A 309 8.25 3.64 -16.50
C THR A 309 9.26 3.67 -17.67
N LEU A 310 9.42 2.56 -18.39
CA LEU A 310 10.36 2.50 -19.52
C LEU A 310 9.92 3.39 -20.68
N PRO A 311 10.82 4.21 -21.25
CA PRO A 311 10.53 5.01 -22.44
C PRO A 311 9.99 4.18 -23.61
N ALA A 312 9.08 4.74 -24.41
CA ALA A 312 8.42 4.02 -25.51
C ALA A 312 9.39 3.49 -26.59
N ASP A 313 10.58 4.07 -26.70
CA ASP A 313 11.65 3.64 -27.60
C ASP A 313 12.76 2.82 -26.90
N TYR A 314 12.53 2.38 -25.67
CA TYR A 314 13.46 1.52 -24.95
C TYR A 314 13.54 0.14 -25.59
N VAL A 315 14.75 -0.37 -25.78
CA VAL A 315 14.99 -1.72 -26.32
C VAL A 315 15.64 -2.57 -25.24
N SER A 316 15.05 -3.72 -24.97
CA SER A 316 15.57 -4.69 -24.01
C SER A 316 17.01 -5.10 -24.35
N ARG A 317 17.87 -5.16 -23.33
CA ARG A 317 19.22 -5.73 -23.44
C ARG A 317 19.25 -7.23 -23.17
N LYS A 318 18.15 -7.80 -22.68
CA LYS A 318 17.99 -9.23 -22.38
C LYS A 318 17.14 -9.96 -23.42
N ASP A 319 16.77 -9.27 -24.51
CA ASP A 319 15.96 -9.82 -25.61
C ASP A 319 14.62 -10.43 -25.09
N VAL A 320 13.98 -9.72 -24.17
CA VAL A 320 12.67 -10.09 -23.62
C VAL A 320 11.57 -9.19 -24.19
N PRO A 321 10.33 -9.70 -24.35
CA PRO A 321 9.21 -8.89 -24.80
C PRO A 321 8.83 -7.88 -23.71
N LEU A 322 9.10 -6.60 -23.94
CA LEU A 322 8.73 -5.50 -23.05
C LEU A 322 7.64 -4.64 -23.68
N THR A 323 6.66 -4.26 -22.87
CA THR A 323 5.81 -3.11 -23.16
C THR A 323 6.42 -1.89 -22.50
N CYS A 324 6.59 -0.81 -23.25
CA CYS A 324 7.22 0.42 -22.77
C CYS A 324 6.29 1.59 -23.06
N TRP A 325 5.55 2.06 -22.05
CA TRP A 325 4.60 3.17 -22.22
C TRP A 325 5.22 4.53 -21.90
N GLY A 326 6.27 4.57 -21.10
CA GLY A 326 7.03 5.79 -20.78
C GLY A 326 6.21 6.88 -20.10
N GLY A 327 5.24 6.51 -19.30
CA GLY A 327 4.33 7.46 -18.64
C GLY A 327 4.94 8.10 -17.42
N PHE A 328 5.44 7.30 -16.51
CA PHE A 328 5.95 7.77 -15.22
C PHE A 328 7.46 8.03 -15.27
N LEU A 329 7.84 9.20 -14.74
CA LEU A 329 9.19 9.73 -14.81
C LEU A 329 9.67 10.12 -13.40
N GLY A 330 10.98 10.07 -13.19
CA GLY A 330 11.61 10.75 -12.07
C GLY A 330 11.80 12.25 -12.36
N THR A 331 12.39 12.96 -11.41
CA THR A 331 12.79 14.37 -11.57
C THR A 331 14.31 14.50 -11.59
N TRP A 332 14.82 15.56 -12.28
CA TRP A 332 16.25 15.88 -12.22
C TRP A 332 16.65 16.35 -10.83
N GLU A 333 15.76 17.01 -10.11
CA GLU A 333 15.99 17.43 -8.74
C GLU A 333 16.34 16.25 -7.83
N THR A 334 15.53 15.19 -7.85
CA THR A 334 15.83 13.96 -7.13
C THR A 334 17.10 13.29 -7.64
N TYR A 335 17.28 13.16 -8.97
CA TYR A 335 18.46 12.53 -9.54
C TYR A 335 19.77 13.22 -9.15
N ASP A 336 19.79 14.55 -9.15
CA ASP A 336 20.97 15.36 -8.84
C ASP A 336 21.23 15.49 -7.33
N SER A 337 20.24 15.19 -6.48
CA SER A 337 20.38 15.22 -5.03
C SER A 337 21.23 14.08 -4.47
N PHE A 338 21.41 12.98 -5.21
CA PHE A 338 22.26 11.88 -4.79
C PHE A 338 23.73 12.28 -4.73
N ALA A 339 24.40 11.93 -3.65
CA ALA A 339 25.84 12.13 -3.53
C ALA A 339 26.61 11.35 -4.60
N ALA A 340 27.78 11.84 -4.97
CA ALA A 340 28.66 11.12 -5.90
C ALA A 340 29.01 9.72 -5.34
N GLY A 341 28.83 8.70 -6.16
CA GLY A 341 29.08 7.31 -5.79
C GLY A 341 27.95 6.64 -5.00
N ASP A 342 26.82 7.30 -4.78
CA ASP A 342 25.62 6.68 -4.21
C ASP A 342 25.00 5.71 -5.22
N LYS A 343 25.11 4.41 -4.95
CA LYS A 343 24.65 3.34 -5.85
C LYS A 343 23.13 3.27 -5.98
N ARG A 344 22.38 3.84 -5.04
CA ARG A 344 20.92 3.88 -5.11
C ARG A 344 20.41 4.67 -6.31
N ARG A 345 21.18 5.68 -6.75
CA ARG A 345 20.89 6.43 -7.97
C ARG A 345 20.80 5.57 -9.23
N ASN A 346 21.40 4.38 -9.25
CA ASN A 346 21.38 3.49 -10.42
C ASN A 346 19.98 3.00 -10.80
N GLY A 347 19.05 3.01 -9.86
CA GLY A 347 17.63 2.71 -10.14
C GLY A 347 16.85 3.91 -10.70
N LEU A 348 17.51 5.04 -10.97
CA LEU A 348 16.95 6.21 -11.66
C LEU A 348 17.80 6.48 -12.91
N VAL A 349 17.28 6.11 -14.07
CA VAL A 349 18.08 5.99 -15.31
C VAL A 349 18.03 7.28 -16.11
N ALA A 350 19.21 7.82 -16.39
CA ALA A 350 19.41 9.03 -17.19
C ALA A 350 19.85 8.75 -18.64
N GLU A 351 20.43 7.58 -18.90
CA GLU A 351 20.91 7.18 -20.23
C GLU A 351 20.55 5.72 -20.54
N TYR A 352 20.09 5.44 -21.75
CA TYR A 352 19.71 4.09 -22.17
C TYR A 352 19.93 3.87 -23.68
N TRP A 353 19.97 2.60 -24.09
CA TRP A 353 20.04 2.20 -25.49
C TRP A 353 18.64 2.04 -26.10
N ASN A 354 18.41 2.65 -27.28
CA ASN A 354 17.13 2.56 -27.98
C ASN A 354 17.15 1.68 -29.23
N GLY A 355 18.15 0.81 -29.34
CA GLY A 355 18.33 -0.05 -30.52
C GLY A 355 19.23 0.57 -31.59
N THR A 356 19.42 1.89 -31.61
CA THR A 356 20.25 2.59 -32.62
C THR A 356 21.32 3.49 -32.03
N LYS A 357 21.03 4.13 -30.87
CA LYS A 357 21.98 5.04 -30.21
C LYS A 357 21.78 5.01 -28.69
N MET A 358 22.77 5.51 -27.96
CA MET A 358 22.58 5.92 -26.58
C MET A 358 21.74 7.19 -26.53
N VAL A 359 20.63 7.15 -25.82
CA VAL A 359 19.75 8.28 -25.53
C VAL A 359 20.15 8.87 -24.20
N ASN A 360 20.48 10.16 -24.18
CA ASN A 360 20.72 10.92 -22.96
C ASN A 360 19.48 11.74 -22.63
N ARG A 361 18.83 11.45 -21.53
CA ARG A 361 17.54 12.07 -21.14
C ARG A 361 17.64 13.55 -20.83
N ARG A 362 18.83 14.10 -20.59
CA ARG A 362 19.01 15.56 -20.41
C ARG A 362 18.95 16.31 -21.71
N THR A 363 19.47 15.74 -22.78
CA THR A 363 19.58 16.40 -24.09
C THR A 363 18.51 15.92 -25.08
N ASP A 364 18.18 14.63 -25.04
CA ASP A 364 17.21 14.01 -25.93
C ASP A 364 15.83 13.96 -25.25
N LYS A 365 14.91 14.79 -25.72
CA LYS A 365 13.54 14.82 -25.18
C LYS A 365 12.73 13.68 -25.80
N ILE A 366 12.11 12.86 -24.95
CA ILE A 366 11.13 11.86 -25.35
C ILE A 366 9.75 12.37 -24.97
N SER A 367 8.82 12.39 -25.91
CA SER A 367 7.46 12.97 -25.72
C SER A 367 7.47 14.41 -25.20
N GLY A 368 8.52 15.18 -25.57
CA GLY A 368 8.66 16.58 -25.19
C GLY A 368 9.24 16.84 -23.79
N LYS A 369 9.43 15.81 -22.97
CA LYS A 369 10.00 15.94 -21.61
C LYS A 369 11.45 15.46 -21.53
N SER A 370 12.25 16.18 -20.75
CA SER A 370 13.60 15.81 -20.33
C SER A 370 13.54 15.40 -18.86
N ALA A 371 13.61 14.12 -18.57
CA ALA A 371 13.55 13.58 -17.21
C ALA A 371 14.17 12.19 -17.15
N PRO A 372 14.80 11.78 -16.05
CA PRO A 372 15.19 10.40 -15.83
C PRO A 372 13.92 9.54 -15.62
N PHE A 373 14.06 8.22 -15.71
CA PHE A 373 12.95 7.32 -15.43
C PHE A 373 13.33 6.31 -14.35
N PRO A 374 12.38 5.91 -13.48
CA PRO A 374 12.65 4.93 -12.45
C PRO A 374 12.73 3.51 -13.05
N MET A 375 13.77 2.77 -12.69
CA MET A 375 14.02 1.38 -13.07
C MET A 375 14.53 0.61 -11.86
N LYS A 376 13.77 0.65 -10.75
CA LYS A 376 14.12 -0.12 -9.55
C LYS A 376 14.08 -1.62 -9.80
N TYR A 377 13.05 -2.09 -10.49
CA TYR A 377 12.98 -3.46 -10.94
C TYR A 377 13.81 -3.61 -12.22
N PRO A 378 14.83 -4.48 -12.24
CA PRO A 378 15.62 -4.71 -13.45
C PRO A 378 14.82 -5.54 -14.46
N GLU A 379 15.25 -5.50 -15.74
CA GLU A 379 14.74 -6.42 -16.75
C GLU A 379 14.90 -7.88 -16.27
N ASN A 380 13.87 -8.67 -16.51
CA ASN A 380 13.74 -10.03 -16.03
C ASN A 380 13.50 -10.98 -17.21
N SER A 381 14.15 -12.14 -17.22
CA SER A 381 13.97 -13.15 -18.27
C SER A 381 12.55 -13.73 -18.32
N THR A 382 11.76 -13.53 -17.27
CA THR A 382 10.34 -13.92 -17.22
C THR A 382 9.39 -12.85 -17.71
N THR A 383 9.88 -11.65 -18.04
CA THR A 383 9.02 -10.55 -18.48
C THR A 383 8.24 -10.94 -19.73
N ASN A 384 6.94 -10.72 -19.71
CA ASN A 384 6.02 -11.00 -20.79
C ASN A 384 5.10 -9.78 -21.02
N GLY A 385 5.48 -8.93 -21.95
CA GLY A 385 4.77 -7.70 -22.25
C GLY A 385 4.77 -6.73 -21.07
N ASN A 386 3.62 -6.58 -20.41
CA ASN A 386 3.42 -5.66 -19.29
C ASN A 386 3.86 -6.23 -17.93
N TRP A 387 4.11 -7.53 -17.85
CA TRP A 387 4.14 -8.25 -16.58
C TRP A 387 5.45 -9.00 -16.38
N ASP A 388 6.00 -8.94 -15.20
CA ASP A 388 7.12 -9.80 -14.78
C ASP A 388 6.85 -10.49 -13.44
N SER A 389 7.74 -11.40 -13.04
CA SER A 389 7.60 -12.23 -11.84
C SER A 389 8.23 -11.63 -10.58
N SER A 390 8.90 -10.48 -10.68
CA SER A 390 9.48 -9.83 -9.50
C SER A 390 8.36 -9.40 -8.55
N ASP A 391 8.41 -9.81 -7.29
CA ASP A 391 7.41 -9.43 -6.31
C ASP A 391 7.41 -7.93 -6.10
N TYR A 392 6.23 -7.33 -6.03
CA TYR A 392 6.07 -5.90 -5.84
C TYR A 392 6.23 -5.56 -4.35
N VAL A 393 7.37 -4.97 -4.00
CA VAL A 393 7.74 -4.65 -2.62
C VAL A 393 6.96 -3.43 -2.13
N LEU A 394 6.25 -3.57 -1.02
CA LEU A 394 5.50 -2.50 -0.37
C LEU A 394 6.18 -2.01 0.90
N GLU A 395 6.64 -2.93 1.75
CA GLU A 395 7.22 -2.60 3.03
C GLU A 395 8.54 -3.35 3.23
N ARG A 396 9.57 -2.63 3.73
CA ARG A 396 10.89 -3.21 3.95
C ARG A 396 11.61 -2.65 5.18
N PHE A 397 12.57 -3.41 5.68
CA PHE A 397 13.21 -3.20 6.98
C PHE A 397 14.00 -1.88 7.10
N ALA A 398 14.50 -1.34 5.98
CA ALA A 398 15.13 -0.01 6.00
C ALA A 398 14.18 1.09 6.49
N ASP A 399 12.86 0.95 6.22
CA ASP A 399 11.86 1.91 6.72
C ASP A 399 11.72 1.85 8.24
N VAL A 400 11.81 0.66 8.85
CA VAL A 400 11.84 0.51 10.31
C VAL A 400 13.03 1.26 10.92
N ILE A 401 14.22 1.11 10.32
CA ILE A 401 15.46 1.74 10.81
C ILE A 401 15.38 3.27 10.71
N LEU A 402 14.95 3.79 9.55
CA LEU A 402 14.87 5.25 9.35
C LEU A 402 13.69 5.86 10.10
N SER A 403 12.59 5.15 10.31
CA SER A 403 11.49 5.61 11.17
C SER A 403 11.94 5.71 12.64
N ARG A 404 12.76 4.75 13.12
CA ARG A 404 13.37 4.86 14.45
C ARG A 404 14.30 6.08 14.55
N ALA A 405 15.16 6.28 13.55
CA ALA A 405 16.06 7.44 13.53
C ALA A 405 15.30 8.76 13.59
N GLU A 406 14.21 8.87 12.81
CA GLU A 406 13.35 10.05 12.80
C GLU A 406 12.67 10.26 14.16
N ALA A 407 12.02 9.23 14.69
CA ALA A 407 11.33 9.33 15.97
C ALA A 407 12.28 9.71 17.13
N LEU A 408 13.46 9.14 17.16
CA LEU A 408 14.48 9.47 18.18
C LEU A 408 15.02 10.89 17.99
N ASN A 409 15.21 11.36 16.75
CA ASN A 409 15.61 12.76 16.52
C ASN A 409 14.52 13.73 16.99
N GLU A 410 13.24 13.41 16.75
CA GLU A 410 12.14 14.27 17.23
C GLU A 410 12.05 14.32 18.76
N LEU A 411 12.38 13.24 19.45
CA LEU A 411 12.39 13.19 20.91
C LEU A 411 13.63 13.81 21.53
N ASN A 412 14.82 13.52 20.99
CA ASN A 412 16.10 13.71 21.70
C ASN A 412 17.13 14.55 20.92
N GLY A 413 16.84 14.92 19.65
CA GLY A 413 17.80 15.51 18.74
C GLY A 413 18.81 14.50 18.16
N PRO A 414 19.89 14.97 17.52
CA PRO A 414 20.83 14.16 16.75
C PRO A 414 21.83 13.39 17.62
N THR A 415 21.34 12.43 18.39
CA THR A 415 22.16 11.56 19.23
C THR A 415 23.06 10.62 18.40
N ASP A 416 24.06 9.98 19.03
CA ASP A 416 24.91 8.97 18.39
C ASP A 416 24.10 7.78 17.90
N GLU A 417 23.00 7.42 18.59
CA GLU A 417 22.09 6.37 18.13
C GLU A 417 21.40 6.76 16.83
N VAL A 418 20.88 7.98 16.71
CA VAL A 418 20.28 8.50 15.48
C VAL A 418 21.26 8.43 14.32
N LYS A 419 22.50 8.90 14.53
CA LYS A 419 23.56 8.84 13.51
C LYS A 419 23.89 7.39 13.12
N SER A 420 24.00 6.49 14.10
CA SER A 420 24.27 5.07 13.88
C SER A 420 23.19 4.39 13.02
N LEU A 421 21.91 4.71 13.24
CA LEU A 421 20.79 4.19 12.43
C LEU A 421 20.88 4.65 10.98
N ILE A 422 21.20 5.92 10.75
CA ILE A 422 21.42 6.47 9.41
C ILE A 422 22.61 5.78 8.73
N HIS A 423 23.73 5.59 9.46
CA HIS A 423 24.92 4.90 8.94
C HIS A 423 24.62 3.47 8.52
N GLN A 424 23.77 2.73 9.24
CA GLN A 424 23.38 1.36 8.87
C GLN A 424 22.77 1.30 7.47
N VAL A 425 21.87 2.23 7.13
CA VAL A 425 21.22 2.29 5.81
C VAL A 425 22.19 2.85 4.76
N ARG A 426 22.88 3.93 5.09
CA ARG A 426 23.72 4.67 4.15
C ARG A 426 25.00 3.93 3.74
N ALA A 427 25.59 3.14 4.64
CA ALA A 427 26.86 2.47 4.39
C ALA A 427 26.84 1.53 3.17
N ARG A 428 25.74 0.84 2.90
CA ARG A 428 25.62 -0.06 1.76
C ARG A 428 25.51 0.67 0.40
N ALA A 429 25.17 1.94 0.44
CA ALA A 429 25.02 2.77 -0.77
C ALA A 429 26.36 3.16 -1.40
N PHE A 430 27.46 3.03 -0.68
CA PHE A 430 28.79 3.44 -1.15
C PHE A 430 29.81 2.29 -1.01
N ASP A 431 30.79 2.25 -1.92
CA ASP A 431 31.84 1.23 -1.86
C ASP A 431 32.82 1.45 -0.70
N ASN A 432 33.13 2.71 -0.36
CA ASN A 432 34.06 3.09 0.69
C ASN A 432 33.41 4.15 1.62
N TYR A 433 32.44 3.72 2.41
CA TYR A 433 31.68 4.63 3.26
C TYR A 433 32.45 5.05 4.52
N ALA A 434 33.05 4.09 5.23
CA ALA A 434 33.77 4.35 6.48
C ALA A 434 34.97 5.29 6.24
N GLY A 435 35.06 6.35 7.03
CA GLY A 435 36.08 7.39 6.90
C GLY A 435 35.86 8.37 5.75
N SER A 436 34.76 8.24 4.98
CA SER A 436 34.49 9.09 3.83
C SER A 436 33.87 10.45 4.23
N ALA A 437 33.87 11.39 3.27
CA ALA A 437 33.15 12.66 3.43
C ALA A 437 31.63 12.47 3.66
N ASN A 438 31.05 11.39 3.10
CA ASN A 438 29.64 11.06 3.28
C ASN A 438 29.31 10.61 4.71
N GLU A 439 30.20 9.84 5.35
CA GLU A 439 30.06 9.49 6.77
C GLU A 439 30.24 10.73 7.65
N LYS A 440 31.31 11.50 7.38
CA LYS A 440 31.59 12.73 8.14
C LYS A 440 30.43 13.73 8.07
N ALA A 441 29.79 13.87 6.92
CA ALA A 441 28.65 14.77 6.74
C ALA A 441 27.49 14.45 7.70
N VAL A 442 27.24 13.17 8.01
CA VAL A 442 26.23 12.76 9.02
C VAL A 442 26.73 13.04 10.44
N ASN A 443 28.00 12.70 10.71
CA ASN A 443 28.60 12.87 12.05
C ASN A 443 28.66 14.35 12.50
N ASP A 444 28.85 15.26 11.56
CA ASP A 444 28.98 16.70 11.83
C ASP A 444 27.62 17.39 12.12
N ILE A 445 26.46 16.70 11.92
CA ILE A 445 25.15 17.28 12.23
C ILE A 445 24.90 17.23 13.73
N ASN A 446 24.74 18.42 14.34
CA ASN A 446 24.51 18.59 15.77
C ASN A 446 23.24 19.41 16.10
N ASP A 447 22.48 19.79 15.09
CA ASP A 447 21.22 20.52 15.21
C ASP A 447 20.04 19.60 14.86
N LYS A 448 18.94 19.68 15.64
CA LYS A 448 17.75 18.82 15.49
C LYS A 448 17.08 19.00 14.13
N ASP A 449 16.94 20.25 13.68
CA ASP A 449 16.24 20.57 12.43
C ASP A 449 17.11 20.18 11.22
N ALA A 450 18.43 20.40 11.31
CA ALA A 450 19.37 19.94 10.30
C ALA A 450 19.35 18.39 10.18
N MET A 451 19.25 17.67 11.29
CA MET A 451 19.14 16.22 11.29
C MET A 451 17.78 15.77 10.74
N ARG A 452 16.68 16.42 11.09
CA ARG A 452 15.34 16.17 10.51
C ARG A 452 15.38 16.30 8.99
N GLN A 453 15.96 17.37 8.47
CA GLN A 453 16.10 17.56 7.04
C GLN A 453 17.02 16.50 6.40
N HIS A 454 18.09 16.11 7.07
CA HIS A 454 18.96 15.04 6.57
C HIS A 454 18.23 13.69 6.51
N ILE A 455 17.46 13.33 7.54
CA ILE A 455 16.65 12.09 7.56
C ILE A 455 15.59 12.13 6.43
N LEU A 456 14.93 13.27 6.22
CA LEU A 456 13.96 13.44 5.13
C LEU A 456 14.61 13.22 3.76
N ASN A 457 15.84 13.68 3.57
CA ASN A 457 16.61 13.45 2.34
C ASN A 457 17.12 12.00 2.25
N GLU A 458 17.58 11.40 3.35
CA GLU A 458 18.00 10.00 3.38
C GLU A 458 16.84 9.07 3.01
N ARG A 459 15.62 9.38 3.51
CA ARG A 459 14.41 8.65 3.15
C ARG A 459 14.06 8.83 1.66
N LEU A 460 14.25 10.03 1.07
CA LEU A 460 14.09 10.24 -0.37
C LEU A 460 15.05 9.35 -1.17
N TRP A 461 16.35 9.35 -0.85
CA TRP A 461 17.36 8.56 -1.57
C TRP A 461 17.14 7.06 -1.42
N GLU A 462 16.64 6.63 -0.27
CA GLU A 462 16.39 5.24 0.03
C GLU A 462 15.09 4.73 -0.61
N PHE A 463 14.02 5.52 -0.56
CA PHE A 463 12.66 5.08 -0.88
C PHE A 463 12.04 5.73 -2.13
N TYR A 464 12.83 6.43 -2.97
CA TYR A 464 12.24 7.02 -4.17
C TYR A 464 11.47 5.98 -4.99
N TRP A 465 10.28 6.36 -5.47
CA TRP A 465 9.35 5.49 -6.19
C TRP A 465 8.91 4.22 -5.41
N GLU A 466 8.80 4.33 -4.08
CA GLU A 466 8.20 3.31 -3.21
C GLU A 466 6.95 3.81 -2.47
N GLY A 467 6.42 4.99 -2.82
CA GLY A 467 5.22 5.54 -2.20
C GLY A 467 5.43 6.07 -0.77
N LYS A 468 6.65 6.47 -0.40
CA LYS A 468 6.96 6.98 0.95
C LYS A 468 7.07 8.50 1.00
N ARG A 469 7.31 9.17 -0.15
CA ARG A 469 7.67 10.58 -0.15
C ARG A 469 6.55 11.52 0.29
N ARG A 470 5.30 11.30 -0.16
CA ARG A 470 4.16 12.12 0.27
C ARG A 470 3.93 12.03 1.78
N PRO A 471 3.78 10.85 2.41
CA PRO A 471 3.65 10.77 3.86
C PRO A 471 4.86 11.35 4.60
N ASP A 472 6.09 11.24 4.08
CA ASP A 472 7.27 11.86 4.68
C ASP A 472 7.20 13.39 4.65
N LEU A 473 6.80 13.98 3.53
CA LEU A 473 6.63 15.44 3.39
C LEU A 473 5.47 15.96 4.25
N ILE A 474 4.36 15.22 4.34
CA ILE A 474 3.25 15.57 5.25
C ILE A 474 3.73 15.55 6.70
N ARG A 475 4.39 14.48 7.11
CA ARG A 475 4.89 14.31 8.48
C ARG A 475 5.92 15.38 8.85
N ASN A 476 6.64 15.90 7.87
CA ASN A 476 7.58 17.02 8.05
C ASN A 476 6.92 18.40 7.93
N GLY A 477 5.62 18.50 7.67
CA GLY A 477 4.90 19.76 7.45
C GLY A 477 5.29 20.50 6.16
N SER A 478 5.91 19.83 5.19
CA SER A 478 6.54 20.46 4.05
C SER A 478 5.95 20.10 2.68
N LEU A 479 4.89 19.29 2.59
CA LEU A 479 4.32 18.88 1.30
C LEU A 479 3.93 20.09 0.42
N ILE A 480 3.21 21.02 0.98
CA ILE A 480 2.69 22.18 0.24
C ILE A 480 3.82 23.15 -0.10
N SER A 481 4.67 23.49 0.87
CA SER A 481 5.82 24.41 0.65
C SER A 481 6.83 23.83 -0.35
N ASN A 482 7.10 22.53 -0.31
CA ASN A 482 7.93 21.83 -1.30
C ASN A 482 7.33 21.94 -2.72
N ALA A 483 6.03 21.74 -2.86
CA ALA A 483 5.34 21.87 -4.13
C ALA A 483 5.38 23.33 -4.65
N GLN A 484 5.10 24.31 -3.79
CA GLN A 484 5.16 25.74 -4.15
C GLN A 484 6.57 26.16 -4.56
N ALA A 485 7.61 25.71 -3.87
CA ALA A 485 9.01 25.97 -4.23
C ALA A 485 9.37 25.44 -5.63
N ARG A 486 8.70 24.38 -6.09
CA ARG A 486 8.83 23.83 -7.46
C ARG A 486 7.90 24.52 -8.48
N GLY A 487 7.29 25.64 -8.12
CA GLY A 487 6.43 26.45 -9.00
C GLY A 487 4.99 25.92 -9.14
N LYS A 488 4.54 25.06 -8.22
CA LYS A 488 3.17 24.53 -8.20
C LYS A 488 2.25 25.50 -7.47
N THR A 489 1.76 26.51 -8.19
CA THR A 489 1.04 27.68 -7.62
C THR A 489 -0.35 27.36 -7.07
N PHE A 490 -0.93 26.21 -7.44
CA PHE A 490 -2.23 25.76 -6.94
C PHE A 490 -2.12 24.85 -5.71
N ALA A 491 -0.90 24.59 -5.21
CA ALA A 491 -0.72 23.81 -3.99
C ALA A 491 -1.24 24.58 -2.78
N GLU A 492 -2.20 24.02 -2.07
CA GLU A 492 -2.92 24.58 -0.92
C GLU A 492 -3.06 23.53 0.19
N ASP A 493 -3.32 23.95 1.42
CA ASP A 493 -3.41 23.07 2.58
C ASP A 493 -4.47 21.97 2.44
N LYS A 494 -5.55 22.19 1.67
CA LYS A 494 -6.55 21.15 1.36
C LYS A 494 -5.93 19.90 0.73
N HIS A 495 -4.83 20.03 0.00
CA HIS A 495 -4.17 18.96 -0.73
C HIS A 495 -3.38 17.99 0.16
N ILE A 496 -3.35 18.21 1.47
CA ILE A 496 -2.83 17.20 2.43
C ILE A 496 -3.67 15.93 2.40
N LEU A 497 -4.98 16.07 2.13
CA LEU A 497 -5.89 14.95 1.91
C LEU A 497 -6.51 15.03 0.52
N TYR A 498 -6.73 13.88 -0.11
CA TYR A 498 -7.56 13.81 -1.30
C TYR A 498 -9.02 14.09 -0.97
N CYS A 499 -9.79 14.57 -1.94
CA CYS A 499 -11.23 14.77 -1.76
C CYS A 499 -11.96 13.44 -1.60
N ILE A 500 -13.07 13.45 -0.85
CA ILE A 500 -14.02 12.35 -0.86
C ILE A 500 -14.71 12.36 -2.24
N PRO A 501 -14.75 11.23 -2.96
CA PRO A 501 -15.29 11.18 -4.31
C PRO A 501 -16.72 11.73 -4.39
N GLN A 502 -17.00 12.52 -5.42
CA GLN A 502 -18.29 13.18 -5.61
C GLN A 502 -19.43 12.15 -5.74
N SER A 503 -19.22 11.04 -6.45
CA SER A 503 -20.17 9.95 -6.58
C SER A 503 -20.59 9.38 -5.22
N VAL A 504 -19.64 9.19 -4.32
CA VAL A 504 -19.89 8.68 -2.96
C VAL A 504 -20.74 9.68 -2.15
N ARG A 505 -20.45 10.97 -2.27
CA ARG A 505 -21.22 12.03 -1.58
C ARG A 505 -22.64 12.18 -2.15
N TYR A 506 -22.84 11.97 -3.45
CA TYR A 506 -24.17 11.96 -4.03
C TYR A 506 -25.02 10.77 -3.56
N GLU A 507 -24.40 9.60 -3.43
CA GLU A 507 -25.08 8.41 -2.91
C GLU A 507 -25.32 8.50 -1.39
N SER A 508 -24.46 9.18 -0.67
CA SER A 508 -24.50 9.31 0.80
C SER A 508 -24.20 10.76 1.24
N PRO A 509 -25.22 11.65 1.18
CA PRO A 509 -25.04 13.09 1.49
C PRO A 509 -24.63 13.39 2.95
N THR A 510 -24.71 12.40 3.83
CA THR A 510 -24.27 12.50 5.22
C THR A 510 -22.74 12.47 5.38
N ILE A 511 -22.02 12.08 4.32
CA ILE A 511 -20.55 12.06 4.30
C ILE A 511 -20.03 13.47 4.00
N ALA A 512 -19.50 14.14 5.01
CA ALA A 512 -18.86 15.44 4.85
C ALA A 512 -17.59 15.37 3.99
N GLN A 513 -17.33 16.40 3.19
CA GLN A 513 -16.10 16.56 2.43
C GLN A 513 -14.91 16.87 3.34
N ASN A 514 -13.70 16.69 2.84
CA ASN A 514 -12.49 17.20 3.48
C ASN A 514 -12.46 18.74 3.40
N PRO A 515 -11.93 19.43 4.43
CA PRO A 515 -11.89 20.89 4.46
C PRO A 515 -11.23 21.47 3.21
N GLY A 516 -11.84 22.51 2.64
CA GLY A 516 -11.33 23.23 1.48
C GLY A 516 -11.67 22.60 0.12
N TRP A 517 -12.41 21.51 0.11
CA TRP A 517 -12.88 20.83 -1.10
C TRP A 517 -14.37 21.05 -1.41
N ASP A 518 -15.05 21.85 -0.61
CA ASP A 518 -16.49 22.21 -0.80
C ASP A 518 -16.68 23.22 -1.93
#